data_a7de92af21e48544d452421fc24e5960
#
_entry.id   a7de92af21e48544d452421fc24e5960
#
_cell.length_a   1.000
_cell.length_b   1.000
_cell.length_c   1.000
_cell.angle_alpha   90.00
_cell.angle_beta   90.00
_cell.angle_gamma   90.00
#
_symmetry.space_group_name_H-M   'P 1'
#
loop_
_entity.id
_entity.type
_entity.pdbx_description
1 polymer ?
#
loop_
_entity_poly.entity_id
_entity_poly.type
_entity_poly.pdbx_seq_one_letter_code
_entity_poly.pdbx_strand_id
1 'polypeptide(L)'
;MSTLAKTFRELRQYPSAFIGALIILGLAGIAIYTIFAIPYSEAIRLWRGGQDVWYQNPVNAEPAWFNLFRREKLPESFAIPSNESNKTVTQNEEGFNVIEIVYPFEYDFDSFPQELTLFLNAKYEEKQPYVSVMLLTPDAREIRIADFSIATSQTFIFSQDSRLTRRLGGLNPREGLFTAPDSDPPTPLHGQYILKLRIITFEMDSGVNSEFVLYGHVAGWAGTDHMRRDLGVALLWGTPIALAFGLLAALGTTVTTMVIAAVGVWYGGWVDGFIQRITEVNLVLPFLPLLIMIGTFYSRSIWVILSATILLSIFGGAIITYRAVFLQVKESPYIEAAQAYGAKDLRIVLLYLIPRIIPLLIPQMVTLIPTFVFLEASLAVLGLGDPVLPTWGKVITDAISNGALYQGQYYWILEPAFLLMLTGLAFAMLGFVLDRIFNPRLRGV
;
A
#
# COMPACT_ATOMS: atom_id res chain seq x y z
N MET A 1 -22.34 -36.97 -4.48
CA MET A 1 -22.00 -35.54 -4.69
C MET A 1 -21.20 -35.10 -3.49
N SER A 2 -20.00 -34.56 -3.71
CA SER A 2 -19.11 -34.14 -2.63
C SER A 2 -19.80 -33.05 -1.74
N THR A 3 -19.53 -33.05 -0.46
CA THR A 3 -20.05 -32.08 0.51
C THR A 3 -19.84 -30.65 0.04
N LEU A 4 -18.70 -30.37 -0.65
CA LEU A 4 -18.35 -29.10 -1.27
C LEU A 4 -19.34 -28.63 -2.33
N ALA A 5 -19.81 -29.53 -3.21
CA ALA A 5 -20.78 -29.17 -4.26
C ALA A 5 -22.16 -28.79 -3.67
N LYS A 6 -22.52 -29.40 -2.54
CA LYS A 6 -23.75 -29.07 -1.82
C LYS A 6 -23.65 -27.69 -1.14
N THR A 7 -22.54 -27.43 -0.48
CA THR A 7 -22.25 -26.11 0.14
C THR A 7 -22.23 -24.99 -0.88
N PHE A 8 -21.62 -25.22 -2.05
CA PHE A 8 -21.60 -24.22 -3.14
C PHE A 8 -22.99 -23.93 -3.71
N ARG A 9 -23.85 -24.95 -3.77
CA ARG A 9 -25.24 -24.81 -4.22
C ARG A 9 -26.09 -24.03 -3.19
N GLU A 10 -25.85 -24.25 -1.91
CA GLU A 10 -26.48 -23.51 -0.81
C GLU A 10 -26.00 -22.06 -0.75
N LEU A 11 -24.70 -21.80 -0.92
CA LEU A 11 -24.12 -20.45 -1.00
C LEU A 11 -24.76 -19.59 -2.12
N ARG A 12 -25.10 -20.20 -3.25
CA ARG A 12 -25.74 -19.51 -4.38
C ARG A 12 -27.14 -19.00 -4.06
N GLN A 13 -27.80 -19.52 -3.02
CA GLN A 13 -29.12 -19.05 -2.56
C GLN A 13 -29.02 -17.76 -1.72
N TYR A 14 -27.82 -17.37 -1.30
CA TYR A 14 -27.58 -16.16 -0.51
C TYR A 14 -26.78 -15.14 -1.32
N PRO A 15 -27.42 -14.11 -1.90
CA PRO A 15 -26.72 -13.10 -2.72
C PRO A 15 -25.56 -12.41 -1.98
N SER A 16 -25.73 -12.18 -0.67
CA SER A 16 -24.68 -11.59 0.17
C SER A 16 -23.40 -12.44 0.22
N ALA A 17 -23.53 -13.76 0.41
CA ALA A 17 -22.37 -14.64 0.41
C ALA A 17 -21.67 -14.69 -0.95
N PHE A 18 -22.45 -14.63 -2.04
CA PHE A 18 -21.89 -14.60 -3.39
C PHE A 18 -21.10 -13.33 -3.62
N ILE A 19 -21.62 -12.15 -3.24
CA ILE A 19 -20.91 -10.88 -3.33
C ILE A 19 -19.65 -10.90 -2.45
N GLY A 20 -19.75 -11.35 -1.20
CA GLY A 20 -18.60 -11.47 -0.30
C GLY A 20 -17.51 -12.37 -0.87
N ALA A 21 -17.89 -13.54 -1.41
CA ALA A 21 -16.95 -14.46 -2.05
C ALA A 21 -16.29 -13.85 -3.32
N LEU A 22 -17.06 -13.11 -4.12
CA LEU A 22 -16.53 -12.41 -5.29
C LEU A 22 -15.47 -11.35 -4.91
N ILE A 23 -15.75 -10.57 -3.87
CA ILE A 23 -14.81 -9.58 -3.36
C ILE A 23 -13.54 -10.27 -2.83
N ILE A 24 -13.67 -11.35 -2.05
CA ILE A 24 -12.52 -12.12 -1.54
C ILE A 24 -11.69 -12.69 -2.70
N LEU A 25 -12.34 -13.24 -3.72
CA LEU A 25 -11.66 -13.72 -4.92
C LEU A 25 -10.96 -12.60 -5.67
N GLY A 26 -11.57 -11.43 -5.75
CA GLY A 26 -10.95 -10.22 -6.32
C GLY A 26 -9.71 -9.80 -5.54
N LEU A 27 -9.80 -9.70 -4.21
CA LEU A 27 -8.66 -9.38 -3.35
C LEU A 27 -7.55 -10.44 -3.44
N ALA A 28 -7.92 -11.73 -3.47
CA ALA A 28 -6.95 -12.82 -3.68
C ALA A 28 -6.30 -12.73 -5.07
N GLY A 29 -7.07 -12.39 -6.10
CA GLY A 29 -6.56 -12.14 -7.45
C GLY A 29 -5.57 -10.98 -7.49
N ILE A 30 -5.89 -9.86 -6.83
CA ILE A 30 -4.97 -8.70 -6.67
C ILE A 30 -3.71 -9.14 -5.92
N ALA A 31 -3.84 -9.91 -4.83
CA ALA A 31 -2.69 -10.38 -4.06
C ALA A 31 -1.76 -11.26 -4.92
N ILE A 32 -2.32 -12.20 -5.67
CA ILE A 32 -1.56 -13.07 -6.58
C ILE A 32 -0.90 -12.23 -7.69
N TYR A 33 -1.67 -11.36 -8.35
CA TYR A 33 -1.13 -10.45 -9.37
C TYR A 33 0.06 -9.64 -8.83
N THR A 34 -0.09 -9.04 -7.65
CA THR A 34 0.94 -8.21 -7.04
C THR A 34 2.25 -8.96 -6.80
N ILE A 35 2.17 -10.19 -6.28
CA ILE A 35 3.36 -11.01 -6.00
C ILE A 35 4.16 -11.31 -7.29
N PHE A 36 3.46 -11.52 -8.43
CA PHE A 36 4.10 -11.78 -9.71
C PHE A 36 4.52 -10.52 -10.46
N ALA A 37 3.71 -9.45 -10.40
CA ALA A 37 3.96 -8.20 -11.13
C ALA A 37 5.05 -7.34 -10.46
N ILE A 38 5.11 -7.32 -9.15
CA ILE A 38 6.08 -6.56 -8.36
C ILE A 38 6.80 -7.54 -7.43
N PRO A 39 7.98 -8.06 -7.78
CA PRO A 39 8.73 -8.95 -6.90
C PRO A 39 8.99 -8.32 -5.52
N TYR A 40 9.03 -9.14 -4.48
CA TYR A 40 9.19 -8.68 -3.09
C TYR A 40 10.38 -7.75 -2.87
N SER A 41 11.54 -8.08 -3.47
CA SER A 41 12.74 -7.23 -3.41
C SER A 41 12.51 -5.84 -4.02
N GLU A 42 11.76 -5.79 -5.13
CA GLU A 42 11.42 -4.55 -5.82
C GLU A 42 10.42 -3.72 -5.02
N ALA A 43 9.42 -4.35 -4.42
CA ALA A 43 8.47 -3.67 -3.55
C ALA A 43 9.18 -2.98 -2.35
N ILE A 44 10.14 -3.66 -1.74
CA ILE A 44 10.94 -3.08 -0.66
C ILE A 44 11.80 -1.93 -1.20
N ARG A 45 12.45 -2.10 -2.35
CA ARG A 45 13.25 -1.05 -2.98
C ARG A 45 12.41 0.20 -3.26
N LEU A 46 11.25 0.02 -3.87
CA LEU A 46 10.33 1.10 -4.19
C LEU A 46 9.79 1.78 -2.93
N TRP A 47 9.42 1.01 -1.91
CA TRP A 47 8.86 1.57 -0.68
C TRP A 47 9.88 2.31 0.19
N ARG A 48 11.13 1.81 0.24
CA ARG A 48 12.22 2.40 1.04
C ARG A 48 13.05 3.43 0.29
N GLY A 49 12.99 3.43 -1.03
CA GLY A 49 13.87 4.20 -1.89
C GLY A 49 13.66 5.72 -1.84
N GLY A 50 12.54 6.19 -1.31
CA GLY A 50 12.30 7.62 -1.13
C GLY A 50 12.50 8.46 -2.40
N GLN A 51 12.99 9.69 -2.22
CA GLN A 51 13.12 10.67 -3.30
C GLN A 51 14.08 10.23 -4.42
N ASP A 52 15.09 9.44 -4.12
CA ASP A 52 16.07 9.01 -5.13
C ASP A 52 15.47 8.07 -6.17
N VAL A 53 14.51 7.24 -5.75
CA VAL A 53 13.79 6.31 -6.64
C VAL A 53 12.63 6.99 -7.34
N TRP A 54 11.96 7.92 -6.64
CA TRP A 54 10.71 8.54 -7.06
C TRP A 54 10.89 10.01 -7.50
N TYR A 55 12.09 10.40 -7.91
CA TYR A 55 12.42 11.80 -8.25
C TYR A 55 11.51 12.40 -9.34
N GLN A 56 10.95 11.57 -10.22
CA GLN A 56 10.01 12.00 -11.27
C GLN A 56 8.60 12.26 -10.76
N ASN A 57 8.26 11.76 -9.58
CA ASN A 57 6.92 11.95 -9.02
C ASN A 57 6.81 13.28 -8.25
N PRO A 58 5.64 13.92 -8.26
CA PRO A 58 5.35 15.07 -7.40
C PRO A 58 5.20 14.66 -5.94
N VAL A 59 5.27 15.62 -5.04
CA VAL A 59 4.99 15.42 -3.60
C VAL A 59 3.51 15.59 -3.35
N ASN A 60 2.89 14.67 -2.61
CA ASN A 60 1.51 14.77 -2.16
C ASN A 60 0.51 15.08 -3.29
N ALA A 61 0.70 14.46 -4.43
CA ALA A 61 -0.20 14.60 -5.57
C ALA A 61 -1.40 13.66 -5.46
N GLU A 62 -2.56 14.18 -5.81
CA GLU A 62 -3.80 13.41 -5.84
C GLU A 62 -3.80 12.37 -6.97
N PRO A 63 -4.66 11.35 -6.92
CA PRO A 63 -4.85 10.43 -8.03
C PRO A 63 -5.29 11.14 -9.32
N ALA A 64 -4.73 10.77 -10.46
CA ALA A 64 -5.04 11.42 -11.76
C ALA A 64 -6.53 11.35 -12.14
N TRP A 65 -7.24 10.29 -11.73
CA TRP A 65 -8.67 10.14 -12.01
C TRP A 65 -9.56 11.17 -11.30
N PHE A 66 -9.04 11.93 -10.30
CA PHE A 66 -9.79 13.04 -9.69
C PHE A 66 -10.13 14.12 -10.71
N ASN A 67 -9.29 14.33 -11.75
CA ASN A 67 -9.56 15.25 -12.84
C ASN A 67 -10.85 14.92 -13.62
N LEU A 68 -11.32 13.65 -13.58
CA LEU A 68 -12.59 13.27 -14.21
C LEU A 68 -13.82 13.91 -13.54
N PHE A 69 -13.72 14.26 -12.25
CA PHE A 69 -14.81 14.82 -11.44
C PHE A 69 -14.66 16.32 -11.17
N ARG A 70 -13.52 16.91 -11.58
CA ARG A 70 -13.24 18.33 -11.40
C ARG A 70 -13.67 19.14 -12.60
N ARG A 71 -14.13 20.37 -12.37
CA ARG A 71 -14.40 21.35 -13.44
C ARG A 71 -13.11 21.97 -13.95
N GLU A 72 -12.19 22.27 -13.04
CA GLU A 72 -10.86 22.82 -13.32
C GLU A 72 -9.85 21.67 -13.30
N LYS A 73 -9.18 21.46 -14.43
CA LYS A 73 -8.18 20.40 -14.58
C LYS A 73 -6.89 20.78 -13.87
N LEU A 74 -6.47 19.95 -12.93
CA LEU A 74 -5.17 20.07 -12.31
C LEU A 74 -4.06 19.53 -13.23
N PRO A 75 -2.85 20.14 -13.23
CA PRO A 75 -1.74 19.67 -14.03
C PRO A 75 -1.31 18.27 -13.63
N GLU A 76 -1.09 17.43 -14.64
CA GLU A 76 -0.50 16.11 -14.50
C GLU A 76 1.01 16.22 -14.53
N SER A 77 1.68 15.31 -13.79
CA SER A 77 3.14 15.24 -13.78
C SER A 77 3.64 14.45 -14.97
N PHE A 78 4.71 14.95 -15.60
CA PHE A 78 5.39 14.23 -16.66
C PHE A 78 6.90 14.48 -16.63
N ALA A 79 7.67 13.56 -17.20
CA ALA A 79 9.10 13.64 -17.35
C ALA A 79 9.47 13.41 -18.82
N ILE A 80 10.33 14.26 -19.37
CA ILE A 80 10.83 14.16 -20.75
C ILE A 80 12.34 14.01 -20.69
N PRO A 81 12.90 12.81 -20.91
CA PRO A 81 14.34 12.62 -21.00
C PRO A 81 14.90 13.11 -22.33
N SER A 82 16.18 13.50 -22.33
CA SER A 82 16.90 13.74 -23.57
C SER A 82 17.14 12.41 -24.31
N ASN A 83 16.80 12.38 -25.59
CA ASN A 83 16.99 11.25 -26.49
C ASN A 83 17.43 11.73 -27.88
N GLU A 84 17.66 10.81 -28.81
CA GLU A 84 18.11 11.15 -30.17
C GLU A 84 17.11 12.02 -30.94
N SER A 85 15.82 12.00 -30.58
CA SER A 85 14.80 12.76 -31.30
C SER A 85 14.71 14.23 -30.88
N ASN A 86 15.14 14.56 -29.65
CA ASN A 86 15.07 15.91 -29.10
C ASN A 86 16.43 16.54 -28.80
N LYS A 87 17.54 15.85 -29.13
CA LYS A 87 18.91 16.27 -28.90
C LYS A 87 19.67 16.31 -30.22
N THR A 88 20.23 17.47 -30.54
CA THR A 88 21.07 17.70 -31.73
C THR A 88 22.46 18.09 -31.27
N VAL A 89 23.51 17.50 -31.85
CA VAL A 89 24.89 17.81 -31.57
C VAL A 89 25.52 18.39 -32.85
N THR A 90 25.97 19.62 -32.78
CA THR A 90 26.66 20.32 -33.88
C THR A 90 28.05 20.72 -33.41
N GLN A 91 29.03 20.61 -34.30
CA GLN A 91 30.40 21.06 -34.02
C GLN A 91 30.56 22.48 -34.53
N ASN A 92 31.07 23.39 -33.69
CA ASN A 92 31.33 24.76 -34.07
C ASN A 92 32.67 24.88 -34.83
N GLU A 93 32.89 25.96 -35.59
CA GLU A 93 34.11 26.22 -36.34
C GLU A 93 35.39 26.23 -35.45
N GLU A 94 35.24 26.47 -34.15
CA GLU A 94 36.28 26.46 -33.13
C GLU A 94 36.58 25.09 -32.52
N GLY A 95 35.89 24.01 -32.99
CA GLY A 95 36.11 22.65 -32.51
C GLY A 95 35.31 22.28 -31.24
N PHE A 96 34.44 23.17 -30.73
CA PHE A 96 33.56 22.90 -29.60
C PHE A 96 32.25 22.22 -30.05
N ASN A 97 31.76 21.28 -29.26
CA ASN A 97 30.42 20.71 -29.52
C ASN A 97 29.37 21.60 -28.91
N VAL A 98 28.38 21.95 -29.70
CA VAL A 98 27.14 22.62 -29.25
C VAL A 98 26.01 21.58 -29.25
N ILE A 99 25.47 21.29 -28.07
CA ILE A 99 24.38 20.37 -27.89
C ILE A 99 23.12 21.21 -27.69
N GLU A 100 22.13 21.02 -28.55
CA GLU A 100 20.81 21.61 -28.40
C GLU A 100 19.82 20.52 -28.02
N ILE A 101 19.09 20.74 -26.91
CA ILE A 101 18.03 19.83 -26.44
C ILE A 101 16.74 20.63 -26.36
N VAL A 102 15.70 20.12 -27.00
CA VAL A 102 14.40 20.78 -27.11
C VAL A 102 13.33 19.91 -26.49
N TYR A 103 12.60 20.45 -25.51
CA TYR A 103 11.50 19.80 -24.81
C TYR A 103 10.18 20.51 -25.15
N PRO A 104 9.47 20.07 -26.21
CA PRO A 104 8.12 20.54 -26.47
C PRO A 104 7.14 19.85 -25.54
N PHE A 105 6.23 20.62 -24.93
CA PHE A 105 5.12 20.07 -24.14
C PHE A 105 3.88 20.95 -24.26
N GLU A 106 2.72 20.33 -24.14
CA GLU A 106 1.43 21.01 -24.14
C GLU A 106 0.98 21.26 -22.70
N TYR A 107 0.50 22.46 -22.41
CA TYR A 107 -0.03 22.82 -21.10
C TYR A 107 -1.48 23.29 -21.27
N ASP A 108 -2.42 22.39 -20.95
CA ASP A 108 -3.87 22.61 -21.07
C ASP A 108 -4.56 22.36 -19.72
N PHE A 109 -4.06 23.05 -18.68
CA PHE A 109 -4.54 22.94 -17.32
C PHE A 109 -4.92 24.28 -16.74
N ASP A 110 -5.96 24.28 -15.88
CA ASP A 110 -6.55 25.50 -15.32
C ASP A 110 -5.82 26.01 -14.05
N SER A 111 -4.80 25.30 -13.58
CA SER A 111 -3.98 25.68 -12.43
C SER A 111 -2.47 25.55 -12.71
N PHE A 112 -1.63 26.22 -11.92
CA PHE A 112 -0.18 26.22 -12.10
C PHE A 112 0.45 24.89 -11.62
N PRO A 113 1.63 24.50 -12.15
CA PRO A 113 2.34 23.30 -11.69
C PRO A 113 2.85 23.47 -10.25
N GLN A 114 3.13 22.35 -9.58
CA GLN A 114 3.78 22.38 -8.26
C GLN A 114 5.22 22.86 -8.36
N GLU A 115 5.96 22.39 -9.36
CA GLU A 115 7.38 22.68 -9.53
C GLU A 115 7.84 22.28 -10.94
N LEU A 116 8.93 22.91 -11.41
CA LEU A 116 9.67 22.49 -12.59
C LEU A 116 11.10 22.18 -12.18
N THR A 117 11.62 21.08 -12.69
CA THR A 117 12.98 20.66 -12.37
C THR A 117 13.68 20.14 -13.61
N LEU A 118 14.94 20.53 -13.76
CA LEU A 118 15.82 20.04 -14.80
C LEU A 118 16.96 19.24 -14.14
N PHE A 119 17.03 17.96 -14.46
CA PHE A 119 18.12 17.08 -14.07
C PHE A 119 19.16 17.06 -15.19
N LEU A 120 20.41 17.30 -14.84
CA LEU A 120 21.53 17.38 -15.77
C LEU A 120 22.63 16.43 -15.33
N ASN A 121 23.09 15.58 -16.26
CA ASN A 121 24.21 14.68 -16.05
C ASN A 121 25.24 14.93 -17.15
N ALA A 122 26.40 15.44 -16.75
CA ALA A 122 27.48 15.78 -17.65
C ALA A 122 28.66 14.81 -17.49
N LYS A 123 29.24 14.40 -18.61
CA LYS A 123 30.50 13.68 -18.69
C LYS A 123 31.53 14.65 -19.28
N TYR A 124 32.59 14.96 -18.54
CA TYR A 124 33.71 15.81 -18.94
C TYR A 124 34.98 15.40 -18.16
N GLU A 125 36.14 15.80 -18.61
CA GLU A 125 37.43 15.51 -17.94
C GLU A 125 37.90 16.69 -17.08
N GLU A 126 38.10 17.85 -17.64
CA GLU A 126 38.63 19.04 -16.93
C GLU A 126 37.63 20.22 -16.98
N LYS A 127 37.00 20.45 -18.16
CA LYS A 127 36.20 21.66 -18.38
C LYS A 127 34.69 21.37 -18.31
N GLN A 128 34.04 21.98 -17.32
CA GLN A 128 32.61 21.88 -17.15
C GLN A 128 31.87 22.45 -18.36
N PRO A 129 30.87 21.71 -18.92
CA PRO A 129 29.97 22.22 -19.92
C PRO A 129 29.16 23.41 -19.40
N TYR A 130 28.86 24.36 -20.29
CA TYR A 130 28.04 25.54 -19.96
C TYR A 130 26.68 25.43 -20.62
N VAL A 131 25.60 25.66 -19.86
CA VAL A 131 24.22 25.58 -20.35
C VAL A 131 23.52 26.94 -20.26
N SER A 132 22.79 27.27 -21.33
CA SER A 132 21.78 28.32 -21.34
C SER A 132 20.39 27.70 -21.50
N VAL A 133 19.51 28.03 -20.58
CA VAL A 133 18.13 27.49 -20.53
C VAL A 133 17.15 28.60 -20.89
N MET A 134 16.30 28.37 -21.90
CA MET A 134 15.28 29.31 -22.39
C MET A 134 13.91 28.61 -22.48
N LEU A 135 12.85 29.32 -22.16
CA LEU A 135 11.47 28.87 -22.34
C LEU A 135 10.78 29.75 -23.38
N LEU A 136 10.23 29.12 -24.41
CA LEU A 136 9.34 29.73 -25.37
C LEU A 136 7.90 29.42 -24.97
N THR A 137 7.12 30.45 -24.75
CA THR A 137 5.69 30.35 -24.36
C THR A 137 4.79 30.34 -25.58
N PRO A 138 3.49 29.94 -25.45
CA PRO A 138 2.54 29.90 -26.58
C PRO A 138 2.29 31.25 -27.27
N ASP A 139 2.46 32.35 -26.53
CA ASP A 139 2.37 33.73 -27.04
C ASP A 139 3.71 34.27 -27.62
N ALA A 140 4.65 33.37 -27.93
CA ALA A 140 5.94 33.63 -28.51
C ALA A 140 6.90 34.48 -27.64
N ARG A 141 6.70 34.61 -26.34
CA ARG A 141 7.67 35.22 -25.43
C ARG A 141 8.85 34.25 -25.22
N GLU A 142 10.06 34.78 -25.38
CA GLU A 142 11.30 34.06 -25.02
C GLU A 142 11.77 34.49 -23.63
N ILE A 143 11.64 33.55 -22.67
CA ILE A 143 12.03 33.79 -21.29
C ILE A 143 13.35 33.08 -21.02
N ARG A 144 14.42 33.84 -20.74
CA ARG A 144 15.71 33.29 -20.32
C ARG A 144 15.60 32.83 -18.85
N ILE A 145 15.76 31.54 -18.65
CA ILE A 145 15.62 30.91 -17.32
C ILE A 145 16.90 31.06 -16.52
N ALA A 146 18.01 30.44 -16.98
CA ALA A 146 19.27 30.44 -16.28
C ALA A 146 20.44 30.16 -17.22
N ASP A 147 21.61 30.56 -16.76
CA ASP A 147 22.91 30.29 -17.42
C ASP A 147 23.92 29.87 -16.34
N PHE A 148 24.50 28.68 -16.49
CA PHE A 148 25.45 28.15 -15.52
C PHE A 148 26.32 27.03 -16.10
N SER A 149 27.44 26.71 -15.40
CA SER A 149 28.25 25.55 -15.71
C SER A 149 27.69 24.31 -15.03
N ILE A 150 27.69 23.19 -15.75
CA ILE A 150 27.08 21.94 -15.28
C ILE A 150 28.14 21.10 -14.56
N ALA A 151 27.89 20.72 -13.31
CA ALA A 151 28.63 19.69 -12.59
C ALA A 151 28.29 18.29 -13.14
N THR A 152 29.05 17.25 -12.73
CA THR A 152 28.83 15.85 -13.17
C THR A 152 27.39 15.40 -13.01
N SER A 153 26.73 15.77 -11.90
CA SER A 153 25.29 15.62 -11.70
C SER A 153 24.76 16.88 -11.04
N GLN A 154 23.76 17.50 -11.64
CA GLN A 154 23.19 18.76 -11.14
C GLN A 154 21.68 18.78 -11.32
N THR A 155 20.98 19.19 -10.28
CA THR A 155 19.54 19.43 -10.28
C THR A 155 19.29 20.92 -10.25
N PHE A 156 18.58 21.46 -11.24
CA PHE A 156 18.14 22.84 -11.28
C PHE A 156 16.63 22.91 -11.02
N ILE A 157 16.27 23.48 -9.87
CA ILE A 157 14.87 23.67 -9.44
C ILE A 157 14.49 25.11 -9.74
N PHE A 158 13.49 25.31 -10.59
CA PHE A 158 13.13 26.63 -11.14
C PHE A 158 12.68 27.61 -10.05
N SER A 159 11.88 27.15 -9.08
CA SER A 159 11.37 28.00 -8.01
C SER A 159 12.45 28.51 -7.05
N GLN A 160 13.63 27.85 -7.00
CA GLN A 160 14.72 28.22 -6.12
C GLN A 160 15.65 29.28 -6.72
N ASP A 161 15.51 29.60 -8.03
CA ASP A 161 16.34 30.63 -8.67
C ASP A 161 15.78 32.04 -8.40
N SER A 162 16.48 32.77 -7.51
CA SER A 162 16.11 34.14 -7.15
C SER A 162 16.32 35.16 -8.29
N ARG A 163 17.15 34.83 -9.30
CA ARG A 163 17.35 35.70 -10.48
C ARG A 163 16.16 35.57 -11.41
N LEU A 164 15.67 34.35 -11.59
CA LEU A 164 14.48 34.08 -12.38
C LEU A 164 13.25 34.74 -11.73
N THR A 165 13.05 34.59 -10.42
CA THR A 165 11.97 35.27 -9.68
C THR A 165 11.97 36.79 -9.91
N ARG A 166 13.16 37.43 -9.87
CA ARG A 166 13.28 38.87 -10.14
C ARG A 166 12.94 39.23 -11.59
N ARG A 167 13.32 38.40 -12.56
CA ARG A 167 12.98 38.61 -13.98
C ARG A 167 11.47 38.52 -14.24
N LEU A 168 10.79 37.69 -13.46
CA LEU A 168 9.34 37.51 -13.53
C LEU A 168 8.54 38.50 -12.65
N GLY A 169 9.17 39.64 -12.30
CA GLY A 169 8.48 40.70 -11.55
C GLY A 169 8.18 40.35 -10.10
N GLY A 170 8.90 39.35 -9.53
CA GLY A 170 8.69 38.88 -8.16
C GLY A 170 7.72 37.69 -8.03
N LEU A 171 7.11 37.26 -9.12
CA LEU A 171 6.27 36.07 -9.15
C LEU A 171 7.11 34.82 -8.95
N ASN A 172 6.53 33.80 -8.28
CA ASN A 172 7.18 32.51 -8.20
C ASN A 172 7.35 31.92 -9.62
N PRO A 173 8.52 31.37 -10.01
CA PRO A 173 8.73 30.81 -11.32
C PRO A 173 7.68 29.81 -11.79
N ARG A 174 7.13 28.99 -10.91
CA ARG A 174 6.06 28.06 -11.24
C ARG A 174 4.75 28.74 -11.70
N GLU A 175 4.53 29.97 -11.29
CA GLU A 175 3.37 30.79 -11.72
C GLU A 175 3.78 31.71 -12.86
N GLY A 176 4.84 32.50 -12.67
CA GLY A 176 5.23 33.54 -13.63
C GLY A 176 5.62 33.04 -15.01
N LEU A 177 6.08 31.79 -15.15
CA LEU A 177 6.41 31.18 -16.45
C LEU A 177 5.16 30.80 -17.25
N PHE A 178 4.05 30.52 -16.56
CA PHE A 178 2.78 30.07 -17.16
C PHE A 178 1.69 31.14 -17.16
N THR A 179 1.91 32.29 -16.53
CA THR A 179 0.89 33.34 -16.43
C THR A 179 0.62 33.98 -17.80
N ALA A 180 -0.67 34.08 -18.13
CA ALA A 180 -1.14 34.83 -19.31
C ALA A 180 -0.84 36.33 -19.13
N PRO A 181 -0.41 37.04 -20.19
CA PRO A 181 -0.21 38.49 -20.13
C PRO A 181 -1.48 39.21 -19.64
N ASP A 182 -1.26 40.25 -18.85
CA ASP A 182 -2.33 41.17 -18.39
C ASP A 182 -3.49 40.49 -17.61
N SER A 183 -3.28 39.28 -17.07
CA SER A 183 -4.26 38.60 -16.24
C SER A 183 -4.15 39.01 -14.75
N ASP A 184 -5.27 39.50 -14.18
CA ASP A 184 -5.39 39.80 -12.75
C ASP A 184 -6.74 39.27 -12.25
N PRO A 185 -6.81 38.22 -11.45
CA PRO A 185 -5.68 37.42 -10.93
C PRO A 185 -4.92 36.59 -11.99
N PRO A 186 -3.66 36.16 -11.71
CA PRO A 186 -2.88 35.35 -12.63
C PRO A 186 -3.62 34.08 -13.05
N THR A 187 -3.76 33.85 -14.36
CA THR A 187 -4.35 32.62 -14.93
C THR A 187 -3.33 31.92 -15.81
N PRO A 188 -3.32 30.57 -15.87
CA PRO A 188 -2.42 29.84 -16.75
C PRO A 188 -2.69 30.13 -18.23
N LEU A 189 -1.63 30.29 -19.01
CA LEU A 189 -1.69 30.40 -20.46
C LEU A 189 -1.66 29.00 -21.06
N HIS A 190 -2.72 28.61 -21.76
CA HIS A 190 -2.83 27.30 -22.41
C HIS A 190 -2.09 27.32 -23.75
N GLY A 191 -1.52 26.18 -24.12
CA GLY A 191 -0.89 25.96 -25.41
C GLY A 191 0.46 25.26 -25.35
N GLN A 192 1.19 25.33 -26.45
CA GLN A 192 2.46 24.65 -26.61
C GLN A 192 3.60 25.49 -26.05
N TYR A 193 4.34 24.92 -25.09
CA TYR A 193 5.57 25.43 -24.53
C TYR A 193 6.76 24.68 -25.10
N ILE A 194 7.91 25.36 -25.22
CA ILE A 194 9.14 24.73 -25.66
C ILE A 194 10.27 25.16 -24.72
N LEU A 195 10.79 24.22 -23.92
CA LEU A 195 12.00 24.45 -23.13
C LEU A 195 13.22 24.07 -23.98
N LYS A 196 14.10 25.05 -24.23
CA LYS A 196 15.31 24.91 -25.04
C LYS A 196 16.53 24.97 -24.15
N LEU A 197 17.42 24.00 -24.26
CA LEU A 197 18.73 23.98 -23.64
C LEU A 197 19.78 24.09 -24.73
N ARG A 198 20.66 25.11 -24.65
CA ARG A 198 21.86 25.24 -25.47
C ARG A 198 23.05 25.01 -24.59
N ILE A 199 23.81 23.94 -24.86
CA ILE A 199 24.92 23.49 -24.05
C ILE A 199 26.18 23.56 -24.90
N ILE A 200 27.23 24.21 -24.39
CA ILE A 200 28.54 24.27 -25.01
C ILE A 200 29.47 23.36 -24.22
N THR A 201 30.06 22.39 -24.90
CA THR A 201 31.10 21.53 -24.33
C THR A 201 32.46 21.91 -24.86
N PHE A 202 33.46 21.86 -24.01
CA PHE A 202 34.80 22.33 -24.32
C PHE A 202 35.79 21.20 -24.61
N GLU A 203 35.34 19.96 -24.64
CA GLU A 203 36.14 18.75 -24.87
C GLU A 203 35.40 17.84 -25.86
N MET A 204 36.14 17.12 -26.73
CA MET A 204 35.54 16.30 -27.79
C MET A 204 34.69 15.13 -27.25
N ASP A 205 35.12 14.52 -26.14
CA ASP A 205 34.43 13.36 -25.52
C ASP A 205 33.44 13.77 -24.46
N SER A 206 33.19 15.07 -24.26
CA SER A 206 32.21 15.53 -23.30
C SER A 206 30.79 15.46 -23.86
N GLY A 207 29.88 14.99 -23.01
CA GLY A 207 28.45 14.85 -23.33
C GLY A 207 27.57 15.24 -22.16
N VAL A 208 26.38 15.73 -22.48
CA VAL A 208 25.37 16.06 -21.45
C VAL A 208 24.08 15.37 -21.80
N ASN A 209 23.50 14.70 -20.82
CA ASN A 209 22.12 14.22 -20.85
C ASN A 209 21.33 15.01 -19.85
N SER A 210 20.06 15.24 -20.17
CA SER A 210 19.17 15.97 -19.27
C SER A 210 17.78 15.36 -19.29
N GLU A 211 17.04 15.65 -18.24
CA GLU A 211 15.65 15.27 -18.12
C GLU A 211 14.88 16.44 -17.52
N PHE A 212 13.83 16.83 -18.22
CA PHE A 212 12.91 17.85 -17.76
C PHE A 212 11.71 17.20 -17.09
N VAL A 213 11.42 17.60 -15.85
CA VAL A 213 10.27 17.11 -15.08
C VAL A 213 9.38 18.29 -14.69
N LEU A 214 8.13 18.22 -15.09
CA LEU A 214 7.07 19.09 -14.61
C LEU A 214 6.26 18.31 -13.55
N TYR A 215 6.28 18.82 -12.33
CA TYR A 215 5.50 18.26 -11.25
C TYR A 215 4.13 18.90 -11.18
N GLY A 216 3.11 18.11 -11.40
CA GLY A 216 1.72 18.51 -11.30
C GLY A 216 1.11 18.27 -9.93
N HIS A 217 -0.19 18.47 -9.83
CA HIS A 217 -0.98 18.24 -8.61
C HIS A 217 -1.63 16.85 -8.58
N VAL A 218 -1.63 16.14 -9.72
CA VAL A 218 -2.13 14.78 -9.83
C VAL A 218 -1.08 13.87 -10.44
N ALA A 219 -1.03 12.62 -9.98
CA ALA A 219 -0.10 11.60 -10.47
C ALA A 219 -0.59 10.19 -10.20
N GLY A 220 -0.43 9.30 -11.18
CA GLY A 220 -0.75 7.88 -11.04
C GLY A 220 -2.22 7.60 -10.72
N TRP A 221 -2.53 6.34 -10.39
CA TRP A 221 -3.90 5.93 -10.07
C TRP A 221 -4.26 6.06 -8.57
N ALA A 222 -3.27 6.08 -7.69
CA ALA A 222 -3.44 6.19 -6.23
C ALA A 222 -2.82 7.47 -5.64
N GLY A 223 -2.24 8.34 -6.48
CA GLY A 223 -1.53 9.52 -6.00
C GLY A 223 -0.18 9.21 -5.39
N THR A 224 0.43 10.24 -4.78
CA THR A 224 1.75 10.14 -4.17
C THR A 224 1.76 10.67 -2.75
N ASP A 225 2.76 10.25 -1.98
CA ASP A 225 2.96 10.71 -0.61
C ASP A 225 4.01 11.83 -0.48
N HIS A 226 4.34 12.20 0.77
CA HIS A 226 5.34 13.21 1.12
C HIS A 226 6.77 12.86 0.69
N MET A 227 7.07 11.57 0.43
CA MET A 227 8.34 11.08 -0.09
C MET A 227 8.30 10.84 -1.60
N ARG A 228 7.27 11.31 -2.30
CA ARG A 228 7.02 11.11 -3.73
C ARG A 228 6.68 9.66 -4.11
N ARG A 229 6.52 8.75 -3.12
CA ARG A 229 6.25 7.33 -3.40
C ARG A 229 4.87 7.17 -4.02
N ASP A 230 4.77 6.32 -5.06
CA ASP A 230 3.48 5.91 -5.60
C ASP A 230 2.73 5.06 -4.58
N LEU A 231 1.60 5.58 -4.09
CA LEU A 231 0.75 4.88 -3.13
C LEU A 231 0.17 3.58 -3.69
N GLY A 232 0.04 3.47 -5.00
CA GLY A 232 -0.42 2.26 -5.68
C GLY A 232 0.43 1.03 -5.35
N VAL A 233 1.74 1.18 -5.20
CA VAL A 233 2.63 0.09 -4.77
C VAL A 233 2.25 -0.41 -3.39
N ALA A 234 1.98 0.50 -2.46
CA ALA A 234 1.62 0.16 -1.08
C ALA A 234 0.21 -0.42 -0.97
N LEU A 235 -0.75 0.08 -1.74
CA LEU A 235 -2.11 -0.47 -1.78
C LEU A 235 -2.12 -1.89 -2.34
N LEU A 236 -1.38 -2.13 -3.42
CA LEU A 236 -1.24 -3.46 -4.02
C LEU A 236 -0.56 -4.44 -3.07
N TRP A 237 0.61 -4.08 -2.52
CA TRP A 237 1.37 -4.96 -1.60
C TRP A 237 0.73 -5.10 -0.22
N GLY A 238 -0.01 -4.11 0.24
CA GLY A 238 -0.82 -4.22 1.46
C GLY A 238 -1.85 -5.36 1.38
N THR A 239 -2.37 -5.67 0.18
CA THR A 239 -3.37 -6.73 -0.01
C THR A 239 -2.85 -8.13 0.37
N PRO A 240 -1.76 -8.67 -0.22
CA PRO A 240 -1.25 -9.99 0.17
C PRO A 240 -0.79 -10.03 1.63
N ILE A 241 -0.22 -8.94 2.16
CA ILE A 241 0.25 -8.89 3.55
C ILE A 241 -0.93 -8.95 4.51
N ALA A 242 -1.97 -8.13 4.31
CA ALA A 242 -3.16 -8.10 5.15
C ALA A 242 -3.91 -9.45 5.13
N LEU A 243 -4.12 -10.03 3.94
CA LEU A 243 -4.77 -11.33 3.81
C LEU A 243 -3.94 -12.45 4.44
N ALA A 244 -2.62 -12.47 4.25
CA ALA A 244 -1.74 -13.46 4.85
C ALA A 244 -1.75 -13.34 6.39
N PHE A 245 -1.62 -12.14 6.93
CA PHE A 245 -1.66 -11.90 8.37
C PHE A 245 -2.99 -12.36 8.97
N GLY A 246 -4.12 -11.91 8.39
CA GLY A 246 -5.46 -12.26 8.86
C GLY A 246 -5.71 -13.76 8.79
N LEU A 247 -5.37 -14.40 7.67
CA LEU A 247 -5.58 -15.83 7.47
C LEU A 247 -4.70 -16.68 8.41
N LEU A 248 -3.42 -16.38 8.50
CA LEU A 248 -2.48 -17.11 9.35
C LEU A 248 -2.81 -16.94 10.83
N ALA A 249 -3.19 -15.73 11.26
CA ALA A 249 -3.61 -15.48 12.63
C ALA A 249 -4.91 -16.24 12.97
N ALA A 250 -5.91 -16.16 12.09
CA ALA A 250 -7.18 -16.86 12.29
C ALA A 250 -7.01 -18.39 12.32
N LEU A 251 -6.27 -18.93 11.34
CA LEU A 251 -6.00 -20.36 11.25
C LEU A 251 -5.17 -20.85 12.44
N GLY A 252 -4.06 -20.17 12.72
CA GLY A 252 -3.15 -20.51 13.82
C GLY A 252 -3.84 -20.49 15.16
N THR A 253 -4.61 -19.46 15.46
CA THR A 253 -5.38 -19.35 16.70
C THR A 253 -6.47 -20.43 16.78
N THR A 254 -7.32 -20.55 15.75
CA THR A 254 -8.48 -21.43 15.78
C THR A 254 -8.08 -22.91 15.89
N VAL A 255 -7.12 -23.35 15.07
CA VAL A 255 -6.67 -24.75 15.07
C VAL A 255 -5.96 -25.10 16.37
N THR A 256 -5.06 -24.24 16.85
CA THR A 256 -4.32 -24.51 18.08
C THR A 256 -5.25 -24.52 19.30
N THR A 257 -6.15 -23.55 19.41
CA THR A 257 -7.17 -23.50 20.48
C THR A 257 -8.02 -24.76 20.47
N MET A 258 -8.47 -25.21 19.29
CA MET A 258 -9.27 -26.45 19.15
C MET A 258 -8.49 -27.66 19.64
N VAL A 259 -7.24 -27.83 19.22
CA VAL A 259 -6.40 -28.98 19.62
C VAL A 259 -6.18 -28.98 21.13
N ILE A 260 -5.84 -27.84 21.72
CA ILE A 260 -5.63 -27.70 23.17
C ILE A 260 -6.92 -28.02 23.94
N ALA A 261 -8.07 -27.50 23.50
CA ALA A 261 -9.36 -27.80 24.13
C ALA A 261 -9.72 -29.29 24.05
N ALA A 262 -9.48 -29.95 22.89
CA ALA A 262 -9.73 -31.37 22.71
C ALA A 262 -8.85 -32.23 23.63
N VAL A 263 -7.56 -31.89 23.71
CA VAL A 263 -6.60 -32.59 24.61
C VAL A 263 -7.01 -32.38 26.06
N GLY A 264 -7.33 -31.17 26.49
CA GLY A 264 -7.79 -30.88 27.85
C GLY A 264 -9.01 -31.69 28.25
N VAL A 265 -10.05 -31.72 27.41
CA VAL A 265 -11.28 -32.46 27.66
C VAL A 265 -11.03 -33.96 27.66
N TRP A 266 -10.19 -34.48 26.75
CA TRP A 266 -9.94 -35.92 26.64
C TRP A 266 -9.22 -36.47 27.87
N TYR A 267 -8.09 -35.88 28.23
CA TYR A 267 -7.29 -36.34 29.39
C TYR A 267 -7.91 -35.92 30.72
N GLY A 268 -8.66 -34.80 30.77
CA GLY A 268 -9.35 -34.34 31.98
C GLY A 268 -8.40 -34.05 33.16
N GLY A 269 -8.94 -34.08 34.36
CA GLY A 269 -8.17 -33.97 35.60
C GLY A 269 -7.30 -32.71 35.65
N TRP A 270 -6.01 -32.92 35.99
CA TRP A 270 -5.06 -31.82 36.13
C TRP A 270 -4.73 -31.11 34.79
N VAL A 271 -4.78 -31.83 33.67
CA VAL A 271 -4.52 -31.26 32.33
C VAL A 271 -5.58 -30.22 31.98
N ASP A 272 -6.84 -30.59 32.11
CA ASP A 272 -7.97 -29.65 31.88
C ASP A 272 -7.92 -28.49 32.87
N GLY A 273 -7.66 -28.79 34.17
CA GLY A 273 -7.52 -27.76 35.21
C GLY A 273 -6.37 -26.76 34.94
N PHE A 274 -5.25 -27.22 34.42
CA PHE A 274 -4.11 -26.36 34.05
C PHE A 274 -4.47 -25.45 32.86
N ILE A 275 -5.06 -26.02 31.81
CA ILE A 275 -5.50 -25.24 30.63
C ILE A 275 -6.51 -24.16 31.05
N GLN A 276 -7.49 -24.51 31.89
CA GLN A 276 -8.45 -23.54 32.40
C GLN A 276 -7.80 -22.44 33.23
N ARG A 277 -6.82 -22.76 34.07
CA ARG A 277 -6.12 -21.74 34.87
C ARG A 277 -5.34 -20.76 33.99
N ILE A 278 -4.66 -21.25 32.93
CA ILE A 278 -3.98 -20.37 31.96
C ILE A 278 -5.01 -19.50 31.25
N THR A 279 -6.15 -20.08 30.87
CA THR A 279 -7.23 -19.33 30.20
C THR A 279 -7.78 -18.21 31.09
N GLU A 280 -8.06 -18.50 32.37
CA GLU A 280 -8.51 -17.50 33.34
C GLU A 280 -7.53 -16.34 33.46
N VAL A 281 -6.23 -16.64 33.59
CA VAL A 281 -5.16 -15.62 33.63
C VAL A 281 -5.14 -14.81 32.34
N ASN A 282 -5.17 -15.48 31.18
CA ASN A 282 -5.10 -14.81 29.88
C ASN A 282 -6.29 -13.90 29.62
N LEU A 283 -7.50 -14.25 30.08
CA LEU A 283 -8.69 -13.42 29.94
C LEU A 283 -8.65 -12.11 30.75
N VAL A 284 -7.87 -12.08 31.85
CA VAL A 284 -7.65 -10.85 32.65
C VAL A 284 -6.54 -9.98 32.05
N LEU A 285 -5.62 -10.56 31.30
CA LEU A 285 -4.50 -9.83 30.71
C LEU A 285 -5.00 -8.91 29.57
N PRO A 286 -4.57 -7.64 29.54
CA PRO A 286 -4.97 -6.70 28.49
C PRO A 286 -4.22 -7.02 27.20
N PHE A 287 -4.92 -7.64 26.25
CA PHE A 287 -4.36 -8.16 24.99
C PHE A 287 -3.59 -7.10 24.18
N LEU A 288 -4.22 -5.94 23.91
CA LEU A 288 -3.60 -4.89 23.10
C LEU A 288 -2.36 -4.25 23.75
N PRO A 289 -2.37 -3.87 25.04
CA PRO A 289 -1.16 -3.41 25.72
C PRO A 289 0.00 -4.41 25.70
N LEU A 290 -0.27 -5.72 25.81
CA LEU A 290 0.79 -6.72 25.70
C LEU A 290 1.41 -6.77 24.30
N LEU A 291 0.61 -6.68 23.26
CA LEU A 291 1.12 -6.60 21.88
C LEU A 291 1.94 -5.33 21.66
N ILE A 292 1.48 -4.17 22.20
CA ILE A 292 2.22 -2.92 22.14
C ILE A 292 3.57 -3.06 22.85
N MET A 293 3.59 -3.67 24.00
CA MET A 293 4.83 -3.92 24.76
C MET A 293 5.80 -4.82 23.97
N ILE A 294 5.31 -5.91 23.39
CA ILE A 294 6.13 -6.82 22.56
C ILE A 294 6.67 -6.06 21.34
N GLY A 295 5.83 -5.33 20.62
CA GLY A 295 6.24 -4.55 19.44
C GLY A 295 7.25 -3.45 19.75
N THR A 296 7.13 -2.81 20.92
CA THR A 296 8.01 -1.71 21.33
C THR A 296 9.35 -2.20 21.86
N PHE A 297 9.36 -3.21 22.73
CA PHE A 297 10.56 -3.64 23.46
C PHE A 297 11.29 -4.80 22.80
N TYR A 298 10.63 -5.60 21.96
CA TYR A 298 11.24 -6.76 21.32
C TYR A 298 11.44 -6.58 19.81
N SER A 299 10.36 -6.50 19.02
CA SER A 299 10.46 -6.30 17.57
C SER A 299 9.14 -5.88 16.94
N ARG A 300 9.22 -4.94 15.97
CA ARG A 300 8.08 -4.51 15.13
C ARG A 300 7.88 -5.39 13.89
N SER A 301 8.67 -6.46 13.72
CA SER A 301 8.50 -7.37 12.60
C SER A 301 7.10 -7.96 12.60
N ILE A 302 6.46 -7.96 11.43
CA ILE A 302 5.11 -8.52 11.25
C ILE A 302 5.01 -9.97 11.70
N TRP A 303 6.09 -10.76 11.56
CA TRP A 303 6.15 -12.15 11.97
C TRP A 303 6.15 -12.33 13.49
N VAL A 304 6.83 -11.44 14.21
CA VAL A 304 6.82 -11.41 15.68
C VAL A 304 5.46 -11.02 16.20
N ILE A 305 4.87 -9.97 15.63
CA ILE A 305 3.52 -9.52 15.99
C ILE A 305 2.48 -10.60 15.68
N LEU A 306 2.57 -11.28 14.53
CA LEU A 306 1.70 -12.41 14.17
C LEU A 306 1.81 -13.54 15.19
N SER A 307 3.04 -13.96 15.53
CA SER A 307 3.27 -15.04 16.49
C SER A 307 2.74 -14.69 17.88
N ALA A 308 2.98 -13.46 18.34
CA ALA A 308 2.46 -12.97 19.62
C ALA A 308 0.93 -12.89 19.62
N THR A 309 0.33 -12.43 18.53
CA THR A 309 -1.13 -12.41 18.35
C THR A 309 -1.73 -13.79 18.47
N ILE A 310 -1.16 -14.79 17.80
CA ILE A 310 -1.62 -16.18 17.90
C ILE A 310 -1.48 -16.68 19.33
N LEU A 311 -0.30 -16.56 19.94
CA LEU A 311 -0.03 -17.05 21.29
C LEU A 311 -0.98 -16.47 22.35
N LEU A 312 -1.21 -15.18 22.33
CA LEU A 312 -2.12 -14.50 23.25
C LEU A 312 -3.59 -14.82 22.96
N SER A 313 -3.95 -15.18 21.74
CA SER A 313 -5.33 -15.48 21.34
C SER A 313 -5.76 -16.91 21.63
N ILE A 314 -4.82 -17.86 21.71
CA ILE A 314 -5.07 -19.29 21.90
C ILE A 314 -5.90 -19.56 23.17
N PHE A 315 -5.54 -18.94 24.28
CA PHE A 315 -6.19 -19.08 25.58
C PHE A 315 -7.31 -18.03 25.79
N GLY A 316 -7.91 -17.52 24.73
CA GLY A 316 -9.03 -16.59 24.78
C GLY A 316 -10.37 -17.29 25.03
N GLY A 317 -11.47 -16.52 24.92
CA GLY A 317 -12.84 -17.04 25.18
C GLY A 317 -13.28 -18.24 24.31
N ALA A 318 -12.69 -18.41 23.13
CA ALA A 318 -13.00 -19.50 22.21
C ALA A 318 -12.70 -20.89 22.81
N ILE A 319 -11.66 -21.02 23.64
CA ILE A 319 -11.30 -22.31 24.27
C ILE A 319 -12.40 -22.82 25.19
N ILE A 320 -13.11 -21.92 25.89
CA ILE A 320 -14.22 -22.27 26.77
C ILE A 320 -15.40 -22.84 25.95
N THR A 321 -15.69 -22.22 24.82
CA THR A 321 -16.75 -22.68 23.90
C THR A 321 -16.42 -24.07 23.33
N TYR A 322 -15.18 -24.25 22.84
CA TYR A 322 -14.75 -25.54 22.28
C TYR A 322 -14.74 -26.64 23.33
N ARG A 323 -14.30 -26.32 24.54
CA ARG A 323 -14.32 -27.24 25.67
C ARG A 323 -15.76 -27.72 25.97
N ALA A 324 -16.73 -26.81 26.03
CA ALA A 324 -18.13 -27.16 26.28
C ALA A 324 -18.70 -28.12 25.21
N VAL A 325 -18.37 -27.89 23.93
CA VAL A 325 -18.77 -28.77 22.83
C VAL A 325 -18.05 -30.13 22.92
N PHE A 326 -16.75 -30.15 23.20
CA PHE A 326 -16.01 -31.40 23.34
C PHE A 326 -16.45 -32.24 24.50
N LEU A 327 -16.87 -31.64 25.62
CA LEU A 327 -17.49 -32.38 26.74
C LEU A 327 -18.74 -33.11 26.30
N GLN A 328 -19.65 -32.47 25.54
CA GLN A 328 -20.84 -33.09 24.99
C GLN A 328 -20.52 -34.24 24.01
N VAL A 329 -19.53 -34.04 23.17
CA VAL A 329 -19.06 -35.02 22.17
C VAL A 329 -18.44 -36.23 22.86
N LYS A 330 -17.67 -36.03 23.92
CA LYS A 330 -17.00 -37.11 24.70
C LYS A 330 -17.96 -38.12 25.24
N GLU A 331 -19.14 -37.69 25.69
CA GLU A 331 -20.20 -38.54 26.23
C GLU A 331 -21.07 -39.22 25.15
N SER A 332 -20.66 -39.16 23.89
CA SER A 332 -21.43 -39.75 22.79
C SER A 332 -21.19 -41.26 22.66
N PRO A 333 -22.23 -42.08 22.36
CA PRO A 333 -22.13 -43.55 22.31
C PRO A 333 -21.08 -44.08 21.33
N TYR A 334 -20.76 -43.34 20.26
CA TYR A 334 -19.75 -43.76 19.30
C TYR A 334 -18.33 -43.62 19.84
N ILE A 335 -18.10 -42.74 20.82
CA ILE A 335 -16.81 -42.62 21.53
C ILE A 335 -16.62 -43.81 22.44
N GLU A 336 -17.66 -44.22 23.20
CA GLU A 336 -17.64 -45.40 24.05
C GLU A 336 -17.38 -46.68 23.21
N ALA A 337 -18.06 -46.77 22.05
CA ALA A 337 -17.83 -47.87 21.12
C ALA A 337 -16.37 -47.91 20.62
N ALA A 338 -15.80 -46.75 20.26
CA ALA A 338 -14.39 -46.66 19.82
C ALA A 338 -13.41 -47.12 20.92
N GLN A 339 -13.68 -46.75 22.17
CA GLN A 339 -12.91 -47.23 23.33
C GLN A 339 -13.04 -48.75 23.54
N ALA A 340 -14.26 -49.29 23.44
CA ALA A 340 -14.53 -50.71 23.56
C ALA A 340 -13.81 -51.53 22.48
N TYR A 341 -13.64 -50.98 21.27
CA TYR A 341 -12.86 -51.59 20.20
C TYR A 341 -11.35 -51.36 20.34
N GLY A 342 -10.87 -50.78 21.44
CA GLY A 342 -9.46 -50.59 21.74
C GLY A 342 -8.79 -49.44 20.98
N ALA A 343 -9.51 -48.41 20.55
CA ALA A 343 -8.89 -47.24 19.96
C ALA A 343 -8.06 -46.48 20.99
N LYS A 344 -6.81 -46.12 20.61
CA LYS A 344 -5.89 -45.34 21.46
C LYS A 344 -6.38 -43.90 21.61
N ASP A 345 -6.07 -43.26 22.73
CA ASP A 345 -6.50 -41.87 23.06
C ASP A 345 -6.25 -40.86 21.95
N LEU A 346 -5.02 -40.81 21.42
CA LEU A 346 -4.68 -39.88 20.34
C LEU A 346 -5.53 -40.12 19.08
N ARG A 347 -5.86 -41.39 18.77
CA ARG A 347 -6.74 -41.73 17.64
C ARG A 347 -8.16 -41.24 17.87
N ILE A 348 -8.65 -41.35 19.11
CA ILE A 348 -9.99 -40.86 19.46
C ILE A 348 -10.03 -39.35 19.34
N VAL A 349 -9.06 -38.62 19.86
CA VAL A 349 -8.98 -37.18 19.77
C VAL A 349 -8.94 -36.70 18.29
N LEU A 350 -8.04 -37.27 17.49
CA LEU A 350 -7.82 -36.78 16.12
C LEU A 350 -8.89 -37.22 15.12
N LEU A 351 -9.44 -38.45 15.24
CA LEU A 351 -10.35 -39.02 14.23
C LEU A 351 -11.83 -38.96 14.63
N TYR A 352 -12.14 -38.84 15.92
CA TYR A 352 -13.51 -38.87 16.38
C TYR A 352 -13.97 -37.58 17.08
N LEU A 353 -13.10 -36.94 17.90
CA LEU A 353 -13.44 -35.69 18.58
C LEU A 353 -13.32 -34.49 17.67
N ILE A 354 -12.11 -34.23 17.14
CA ILE A 354 -11.79 -33.03 16.34
C ILE A 354 -12.68 -32.90 15.10
N PRO A 355 -12.90 -33.93 14.27
CA PRO A 355 -13.71 -33.78 13.06
C PRO A 355 -15.15 -33.33 13.31
N ARG A 356 -15.67 -33.62 14.51
CA ARG A 356 -17.05 -33.28 14.88
C ARG A 356 -17.25 -31.77 15.07
N ILE A 357 -16.20 -31.05 15.47
CA ILE A 357 -16.28 -29.63 15.74
C ILE A 357 -15.89 -28.77 14.51
N ILE A 358 -15.22 -29.33 13.49
CA ILE A 358 -14.79 -28.61 12.30
C ILE A 358 -15.90 -27.78 11.64
N PRO A 359 -17.14 -28.26 11.50
CA PRO A 359 -18.23 -27.46 10.94
C PRO A 359 -18.51 -26.16 11.72
N LEU A 360 -18.30 -26.17 13.03
CA LEU A 360 -18.45 -24.97 13.87
C LEU A 360 -17.27 -24.02 13.74
N LEU A 361 -16.06 -24.56 13.48
CA LEU A 361 -14.83 -23.77 13.37
C LEU A 361 -14.75 -22.93 12.09
N ILE A 362 -15.26 -23.46 10.96
CA ILE A 362 -15.14 -22.80 9.66
C ILE A 362 -15.76 -21.40 9.67
N PRO A 363 -17.01 -21.20 10.08
CA PRO A 363 -17.60 -19.86 10.17
C PRO A 363 -16.83 -18.93 11.11
N GLN A 364 -16.43 -19.44 12.28
CA GLN A 364 -15.71 -18.67 13.27
C GLN A 364 -14.33 -18.23 12.75
N MET A 365 -13.59 -19.12 12.08
CA MET A 365 -12.30 -18.78 11.46
C MET A 365 -12.46 -17.67 10.42
N VAL A 366 -13.47 -17.77 9.56
CA VAL A 366 -13.76 -16.79 8.51
C VAL A 366 -14.08 -15.41 9.11
N THR A 367 -14.83 -15.34 10.20
CA THR A 367 -15.14 -14.07 10.88
C THR A 367 -13.95 -13.49 11.66
N LEU A 368 -12.96 -14.30 12.04
CA LEU A 368 -11.74 -13.84 12.71
C LEU A 368 -10.73 -13.20 11.74
N ILE A 369 -10.75 -13.57 10.46
CA ILE A 369 -9.80 -13.02 9.48
C ILE A 369 -9.81 -11.49 9.46
N PRO A 370 -10.95 -10.80 9.23
CA PRO A 370 -10.97 -9.34 9.23
C PRO A 370 -10.60 -8.75 10.58
N THR A 371 -10.94 -9.40 11.68
CA THR A 371 -10.56 -8.93 13.03
C THR A 371 -9.03 -8.81 13.16
N PHE A 372 -8.29 -9.79 12.67
CA PHE A 372 -6.84 -9.75 12.70
C PHE A 372 -6.24 -8.80 11.65
N VAL A 373 -6.87 -8.65 10.48
CA VAL A 373 -6.48 -7.61 9.50
C VAL A 373 -6.60 -6.21 10.10
N PHE A 374 -7.74 -5.91 10.76
CA PHE A 374 -7.93 -4.63 11.45
C PHE A 374 -6.98 -4.45 12.65
N LEU A 375 -6.64 -5.55 13.35
CA LEU A 375 -5.68 -5.51 14.43
C LEU A 375 -4.29 -5.09 13.94
N GLU A 376 -3.80 -5.67 12.82
CA GLU A 376 -2.54 -5.27 12.20
C GLU A 376 -2.54 -3.79 11.86
N ALA A 377 -3.57 -3.33 11.16
CA ALA A 377 -3.69 -1.92 10.78
C ALA A 377 -3.74 -0.99 12.01
N SER A 378 -4.45 -1.39 13.07
CA SER A 378 -4.53 -0.62 14.32
C SER A 378 -3.18 -0.53 15.04
N LEU A 379 -2.44 -1.64 15.09
CA LEU A 379 -1.08 -1.66 15.64
C LEU A 379 -0.12 -0.78 14.84
N ALA A 380 -0.25 -0.80 13.51
CA ALA A 380 0.53 0.07 12.64
C ALA A 380 0.24 1.56 12.94
N VAL A 381 -1.04 1.95 13.08
CA VAL A 381 -1.44 3.32 13.45
C VAL A 381 -0.91 3.73 14.83
N LEU A 382 -0.77 2.79 15.75
CA LEU A 382 -0.13 3.01 17.05
C LEU A 382 1.41 3.04 16.99
N GLY A 383 2.01 3.03 15.80
CA GLY A 383 3.45 3.13 15.58
C GLY A 383 4.20 1.79 15.61
N LEU A 384 3.49 0.67 15.60
CA LEU A 384 4.04 -0.69 15.61
C LEU A 384 4.01 -1.37 14.24
N GLY A 385 3.74 -0.62 13.18
CA GLY A 385 3.81 -1.13 11.81
C GLY A 385 5.21 -1.62 11.47
N ASP A 386 5.27 -2.66 10.64
CA ASP A 386 6.55 -3.18 10.14
C ASP A 386 7.31 -2.07 9.39
N PRO A 387 8.58 -1.79 9.72
CA PRO A 387 9.32 -0.70 9.09
C PRO A 387 9.73 -0.98 7.65
N VAL A 388 9.63 -2.23 7.21
CA VAL A 388 10.12 -2.68 5.89
C VAL A 388 8.98 -2.83 4.89
N LEU A 389 7.83 -3.31 5.34
CA LEU A 389 6.73 -3.72 4.47
C LEU A 389 5.72 -2.58 4.24
N PRO A 390 5.26 -2.39 3.00
CA PRO A 390 4.18 -1.49 2.68
C PRO A 390 2.82 -2.12 3.06
N THR A 391 2.37 -1.94 4.31
CA THR A 391 1.04 -2.37 4.75
C THR A 391 0.03 -1.24 4.68
N TRP A 392 -1.27 -1.55 4.57
CA TRP A 392 -2.32 -0.53 4.58
C TRP A 392 -2.29 0.30 5.87
N GLY A 393 -2.05 -0.35 7.01
CA GLY A 393 -1.91 0.35 8.29
C GLY A 393 -0.72 1.31 8.31
N LYS A 394 0.40 0.95 7.68
CA LYS A 394 1.57 1.83 7.56
C LYS A 394 1.30 3.04 6.69
N VAL A 395 0.57 2.89 5.59
CA VAL A 395 0.15 4.01 4.72
C VAL A 395 -0.70 5.01 5.50
N ILE A 396 -1.69 4.51 6.27
CA ILE A 396 -2.54 5.37 7.12
C ILE A 396 -1.70 6.08 8.19
N THR A 397 -0.75 5.38 8.80
CA THR A 397 0.15 5.95 9.82
C THR A 397 0.99 7.08 9.25
N ASP A 398 1.60 6.87 8.08
CA ASP A 398 2.42 7.88 7.40
C ASP A 398 1.56 9.12 7.05
N ALA A 399 0.33 8.92 6.57
CA ALA A 399 -0.61 9.99 6.28
C ALA A 399 -0.97 10.83 7.54
N ILE A 400 -1.31 10.16 8.65
CA ILE A 400 -1.63 10.84 9.90
C ILE A 400 -0.42 11.61 10.44
N SER A 401 0.76 10.98 10.43
CA SER A 401 1.99 11.56 10.96
C SER A 401 2.45 12.80 10.17
N ASN A 402 2.12 12.85 8.87
CA ASN A 402 2.43 13.99 8.00
C ASN A 402 1.27 15.00 7.88
N GLY A 403 0.21 14.85 8.68
CA GLY A 403 -0.88 15.81 8.73
C GLY A 403 -1.77 15.85 7.48
N ALA A 404 -1.85 14.75 6.73
CA ALA A 404 -2.60 14.65 5.47
C ALA A 404 -4.07 15.12 5.59
N LEU A 405 -4.74 14.81 6.71
CA LEU A 405 -6.11 15.24 6.97
C LEU A 405 -6.25 16.77 7.05
N TYR A 406 -5.28 17.43 7.68
CA TYR A 406 -5.29 18.90 7.82
C TYR A 406 -4.94 19.60 6.52
N GLN A 407 -4.23 18.94 5.62
CA GLN A 407 -3.82 19.45 4.31
C GLN A 407 -4.83 19.10 3.19
N GLY A 408 -5.93 18.40 3.52
CA GLY A 408 -6.94 17.99 2.53
C GLY A 408 -6.55 16.79 1.68
N GLN A 409 -5.46 16.09 1.99
CA GLN A 409 -4.96 14.93 1.25
C GLN A 409 -5.72 13.66 1.66
N TYR A 410 -7.04 13.66 1.53
CA TYR A 410 -7.93 12.60 2.01
C TYR A 410 -7.70 11.25 1.32
N TYR A 411 -7.31 11.26 0.03
CA TYR A 411 -7.03 10.06 -0.75
C TYR A 411 -6.03 9.15 -0.03
N TRP A 412 -4.99 9.71 0.57
CA TRP A 412 -3.91 8.98 1.23
C TRP A 412 -4.39 8.12 2.43
N ILE A 413 -5.52 8.48 3.05
CA ILE A 413 -6.14 7.72 4.15
C ILE A 413 -7.32 6.90 3.64
N LEU A 414 -8.17 7.48 2.77
CA LEU A 414 -9.41 6.86 2.36
C LEU A 414 -9.19 5.61 1.49
N GLU A 415 -8.16 5.58 0.65
CA GLU A 415 -7.87 4.44 -0.20
C GLU A 415 -7.53 3.17 0.59
N PRO A 416 -6.53 3.15 1.50
CA PRO A 416 -6.27 1.98 2.32
C PRO A 416 -7.42 1.67 3.31
N ALA A 417 -8.10 2.68 3.84
CA ALA A 417 -9.27 2.48 4.68
C ALA A 417 -10.43 1.81 3.93
N PHE A 418 -10.65 2.17 2.66
CA PHE A 418 -11.64 1.52 1.80
C PHE A 418 -11.31 0.04 1.59
N LEU A 419 -10.04 -0.31 1.34
CA LEU A 419 -9.61 -1.70 1.19
C LEU A 419 -9.78 -2.50 2.48
N LEU A 420 -9.50 -1.89 3.64
CA LEU A 420 -9.79 -2.48 4.95
C LEU A 420 -11.30 -2.73 5.13
N MET A 421 -12.14 -1.72 4.88
CA MET A 421 -13.60 -1.85 4.97
C MET A 421 -14.14 -2.92 4.01
N LEU A 422 -13.65 -2.94 2.78
CA LEU A 422 -14.04 -3.93 1.77
C LEU A 422 -13.68 -5.34 2.22
N THR A 423 -12.48 -5.53 2.79
CA THR A 423 -12.06 -6.80 3.37
C THR A 423 -12.99 -7.21 4.52
N GLY A 424 -13.24 -6.32 5.46
CA GLY A 424 -14.16 -6.57 6.58
C GLY A 424 -15.55 -6.97 6.14
N LEU A 425 -16.13 -6.20 5.20
CA LEU A 425 -17.45 -6.46 4.64
C LEU A 425 -17.51 -7.83 3.95
N ALA A 426 -16.53 -8.14 3.10
CA ALA A 426 -16.52 -9.39 2.33
C ALA A 426 -16.49 -10.63 3.22
N PHE A 427 -15.59 -10.65 4.22
CA PHE A 427 -15.49 -11.76 5.16
C PHE A 427 -16.68 -11.84 6.11
N ALA A 428 -17.26 -10.71 6.54
CA ALA A 428 -18.48 -10.70 7.35
C ALA A 428 -19.66 -11.29 6.58
N MET A 429 -19.89 -10.86 5.32
CA MET A 429 -20.96 -11.38 4.47
C MET A 429 -20.83 -12.90 4.26
N LEU A 430 -19.61 -13.39 4.03
CA LEU A 430 -19.36 -14.83 3.87
C LEU A 430 -19.53 -15.57 5.21
N GLY A 431 -18.98 -15.04 6.29
CA GLY A 431 -19.01 -15.66 7.62
C GLY A 431 -20.43 -15.85 8.16
N PHE A 432 -21.31 -14.86 8.04
CA PHE A 432 -22.72 -14.97 8.46
C PHE A 432 -23.47 -16.08 7.72
N VAL A 433 -23.22 -16.23 6.43
CA VAL A 433 -23.89 -17.27 5.64
C VAL A 433 -23.31 -18.65 5.96
N LEU A 434 -21.98 -18.75 6.15
CA LEU A 434 -21.35 -20.00 6.57
C LEU A 434 -21.88 -20.46 7.95
N ASP A 435 -22.04 -19.53 8.90
CA ASP A 435 -22.63 -19.86 10.21
C ASP A 435 -24.05 -20.42 10.04
N ARG A 436 -24.88 -19.82 9.18
CA ARG A 436 -26.23 -20.31 8.89
C ARG A 436 -26.24 -21.69 8.21
N ILE A 437 -25.29 -21.97 7.31
CA ILE A 437 -25.18 -23.26 6.63
C ILE A 437 -24.72 -24.38 7.59
N PHE A 438 -23.72 -24.08 8.41
CA PHE A 438 -23.08 -25.07 9.27
C PHE A 438 -23.78 -25.24 10.62
N ASN A 439 -24.59 -24.26 11.09
CA ASN A 439 -25.30 -24.33 12.33
C ASN A 439 -26.74 -24.81 12.09
N PRO A 440 -27.11 -26.09 12.47
CA PRO A 440 -28.43 -26.64 12.21
C PRO A 440 -29.57 -25.89 12.91
N ARG A 441 -29.27 -25.21 14.01
CA ARG A 441 -30.27 -24.45 14.78
C ARG A 441 -30.74 -23.17 14.09
N LEU A 442 -30.00 -22.65 13.13
CA LEU A 442 -30.32 -21.45 12.38
C LEU A 442 -30.99 -21.71 11.03
N ARG A 443 -31.19 -22.99 10.67
CA ARG A 443 -31.83 -23.39 9.40
C ARG A 443 -33.35 -23.21 9.35
N GLY A 444 -34.00 -22.85 10.45
CA GLY A 444 -35.44 -22.78 10.59
C GLY A 444 -36.00 -21.38 10.89
N VAL A 445 -35.21 -20.33 10.78
CA VAL A 445 -35.65 -18.94 10.99
C VAL A 445 -35.56 -18.15 9.70
#